data_7cf1bf08d0bf24183778d9eb34290606
#
_entry.id   7cf1bf08d0bf24183778d9eb34290606
#
_cell.length_a   1.000
_cell.length_b   1.000
_cell.length_c   1.000
_cell.angle_alpha   90.00
_cell.angle_beta   90.00
_cell.angle_gamma   90.00
#
_symmetry.space_group_name_H-M   'P 1'
#
loop_
_entity.id
_entity.type
_entity.pdbx_description
1 polymer ?
#
loop_
_entity_poly.entity_id
_entity_poly.type
_entity_poly.pdbx_seq_one_letter_code
_entity_poly.pdbx_strand_id
1 'polypeptide(L)'
;MVRFKLYFLLVAAMVLNVNANEKIRASVSYISASVVYIDAGRDAGFAIGDTVDIQKNQKSIAVLLVTAVSRKSSAAQILSTDGAVVVGDAVVSRKNIVVPVVPPIVSPAPSIDSGKTVVQSPTPVAVIEKNENIVTGRVSLQYSGMLAEDSRFNLSQPSPLLRLNIQNLYGTGLEFSMYTRSYYDMTNNYQRYGGSSRFKTRLYEFQLQHDLPGDQFGYGVGRMTSRYVGGMGVFDGAYFYARQGEFTAGAMFGANVLQQSIDVNSDNTKEALFVSYTSGKDFSQHYDGTIAYIRQQVKGNLDREFLYLQNYAALSSDLSIYESSELDLNDINNGVKSFTPKLSNTFFSVNYYPVSWLSTNVGFDGTRSVYLFETMKTISDTLFDKNFMQGFRANATVRLPYFISISGGMVYRTKKGDARDAKTFDGSVRMSDVLGTEIGIGVRYAKIVGVYSDGNNVTFDIDRTFFYSLTTSLRYDYYSYRILSLQQDYATHTATASVNYRISRMFYASLSADGVIDKTMNSARVFAEIGVRF
;
A
#
# COMPACT_ATOMS: atom_id res chain seq x y z
N MET A 1 -22.47 -30.14 0.84
CA MET A 1 -21.21 -30.53 1.50
C MET A 1 -20.26 -31.35 0.61
N VAL A 2 -20.71 -32.37 -0.14
CA VAL A 2 -19.84 -33.23 -0.97
C VAL A 2 -19.27 -32.50 -2.20
N ARG A 3 -20.01 -31.61 -2.86
CA ARG A 3 -19.56 -30.87 -4.04
C ARG A 3 -18.46 -29.82 -3.72
N PHE A 4 -18.44 -29.27 -2.51
CA PHE A 4 -17.43 -28.30 -2.08
C PHE A 4 -16.05 -28.93 -1.85
N LYS A 5 -16.01 -30.19 -1.35
CA LYS A 5 -14.76 -30.94 -1.16
C LYS A 5 -14.05 -31.24 -2.47
N LEU A 6 -14.80 -31.40 -3.58
CA LEU A 6 -14.24 -31.76 -4.88
C LEU A 6 -13.49 -30.57 -5.55
N TYR A 7 -14.00 -29.34 -5.42
CA TYR A 7 -13.34 -28.15 -5.96
C TYR A 7 -12.06 -27.80 -5.19
N PHE A 8 -12.04 -27.99 -3.89
CA PHE A 8 -10.86 -27.75 -3.06
C PHE A 8 -9.73 -28.75 -3.38
N LEU A 9 -10.08 -30.01 -3.64
CA LEU A 9 -9.12 -31.04 -4.06
C LEU A 9 -8.55 -30.77 -5.46
N LEU A 10 -9.33 -30.22 -6.40
CA LEU A 10 -8.88 -29.89 -7.75
C LEU A 10 -7.87 -28.73 -7.74
N VAL A 11 -8.08 -27.70 -6.92
CA VAL A 11 -7.11 -26.59 -6.76
C VAL A 11 -5.85 -27.05 -6.05
N ALA A 12 -5.98 -27.91 -5.04
CA ALA A 12 -4.83 -28.49 -4.35
C ALA A 12 -3.99 -29.41 -5.26
N ALA A 13 -4.62 -30.18 -6.17
CA ALA A 13 -3.91 -31.01 -7.15
C ALA A 13 -3.16 -30.19 -8.21
N MET A 14 -3.63 -28.99 -8.56
CA MET A 14 -2.91 -28.10 -9.48
C MET A 14 -1.63 -27.50 -8.88
N VAL A 15 -1.53 -27.40 -7.56
CA VAL A 15 -0.35 -26.84 -6.87
C VAL A 15 0.84 -27.82 -6.86
N LEU A 16 0.60 -29.13 -6.99
CA LEU A 16 1.61 -30.16 -6.74
C LEU A 16 2.32 -30.74 -7.99
N ASN A 17 1.90 -30.43 -9.22
CA ASN A 17 2.34 -31.18 -10.42
C ASN A 17 3.02 -30.36 -11.51
N VAL A 18 3.98 -29.48 -11.20
CA VAL A 18 4.80 -28.88 -12.28
C VAL A 18 6.28 -28.86 -11.91
N ASN A 19 7.04 -29.78 -12.46
CA ASN A 19 8.50 -29.72 -12.53
C ASN A 19 8.90 -29.02 -13.85
N ALA A 20 9.42 -27.81 -13.78
CA ALA A 20 10.05 -27.16 -14.92
C ALA A 20 11.27 -26.34 -14.47
N ASN A 21 12.42 -26.74 -14.93
CA ASN A 21 13.69 -26.01 -14.80
C ASN A 21 13.71 -24.92 -15.88
N GLU A 22 13.09 -23.75 -15.67
CA GLU A 22 13.15 -22.63 -16.60
C GLU A 22 14.06 -21.52 -16.07
N LYS A 23 14.93 -21.02 -16.97
CA LYS A 23 15.76 -19.83 -16.73
C LYS A 23 14.87 -18.62 -16.52
N ILE A 24 15.15 -17.82 -15.48
CA ILE A 24 14.46 -16.55 -15.21
C ILE A 24 14.58 -15.65 -16.45
N ARG A 25 13.46 -15.23 -17.01
CA ARG A 25 13.39 -14.23 -18.09
C ARG A 25 12.76 -12.97 -17.54
N ALA A 26 13.52 -11.89 -17.55
CA ALA A 26 13.08 -10.55 -17.21
C ALA A 26 13.44 -9.61 -18.36
N SER A 27 13.08 -8.34 -18.29
CA SER A 27 13.47 -7.36 -19.28
C SER A 27 14.04 -6.08 -18.66
N VAL A 28 14.86 -5.37 -19.42
CA VAL A 28 15.34 -4.04 -19.05
C VAL A 28 14.14 -3.09 -19.06
N SER A 29 13.80 -2.50 -17.92
CA SER A 29 12.67 -1.59 -17.76
C SER A 29 13.06 -0.13 -17.93
N TYR A 30 14.30 0.23 -17.54
CA TYR A 30 14.82 1.59 -17.64
C TYR A 30 16.34 1.58 -17.58
N ILE A 31 16.99 2.56 -18.20
CA ILE A 31 18.45 2.72 -18.20
C ILE A 31 18.75 4.16 -17.80
N SER A 32 19.56 4.32 -16.74
CA SER A 32 20.18 5.61 -16.38
C SER A 32 21.67 5.61 -16.78
N ALA A 33 22.36 6.72 -16.61
CA ALA A 33 23.76 6.86 -17.02
C ALA A 33 24.73 5.78 -16.46
N SER A 34 24.40 5.15 -15.33
CA SER A 34 25.26 4.16 -14.65
C SER A 34 24.54 2.91 -14.14
N VAL A 35 23.20 2.85 -14.29
CA VAL A 35 22.37 1.78 -13.70
C VAL A 35 21.31 1.33 -14.70
N VAL A 36 21.18 0.03 -14.84
CA VAL A 36 20.12 -0.63 -15.63
C VAL A 36 19.07 -1.16 -14.67
N TYR A 37 17.83 -0.78 -14.88
CA TYR A 37 16.70 -1.28 -14.09
C TYR A 37 16.04 -2.45 -14.82
N ILE A 38 15.71 -3.48 -14.05
CA ILE A 38 15.15 -4.74 -14.53
C ILE A 38 13.74 -4.87 -13.94
N ASP A 39 12.76 -5.29 -14.73
CA ASP A 39 11.35 -5.47 -14.34
C ASP A 39 11.10 -6.73 -13.49
N ALA A 40 12.15 -7.24 -12.85
CA ALA A 40 12.13 -8.38 -11.96
C ALA A 40 12.95 -8.07 -10.71
N GLY A 41 12.39 -8.42 -9.55
CA GLY A 41 12.99 -8.16 -8.25
C GLY A 41 13.07 -9.44 -7.41
N ARG A 42 12.94 -9.25 -6.10
CA ARG A 42 13.00 -10.34 -5.13
C ARG A 42 11.92 -11.39 -5.35
N ASP A 43 10.71 -10.97 -5.78
CA ASP A 43 9.60 -11.87 -6.10
C ASP A 43 9.89 -12.75 -7.33
N ALA A 44 10.84 -12.36 -8.18
CA ALA A 44 11.32 -13.13 -9.33
C ALA A 44 12.65 -13.86 -9.06
N GLY A 45 13.11 -13.91 -7.79
CA GLY A 45 14.31 -14.63 -7.37
C GLY A 45 15.62 -13.87 -7.59
N PHE A 46 15.60 -12.55 -7.84
CA PHE A 46 16.81 -11.73 -7.92
C PHE A 46 17.29 -11.37 -6.51
N ALA A 47 18.59 -11.46 -6.29
CA ALA A 47 19.25 -11.03 -5.07
C ALA A 47 20.39 -10.04 -5.37
N ILE A 48 20.76 -9.23 -4.38
CA ILE A 48 21.93 -8.35 -4.48
C ILE A 48 23.17 -9.26 -4.63
N GLY A 49 24.01 -8.95 -5.62
CA GLY A 49 25.19 -9.75 -5.96
C GLY A 49 24.95 -10.77 -7.08
N ASP A 50 23.72 -10.95 -7.54
CA ASP A 50 23.46 -11.81 -8.70
C ASP A 50 24.07 -11.20 -9.96
N THR A 51 24.61 -12.07 -10.82
CA THR A 51 25.02 -11.69 -12.18
C THR A 51 23.95 -12.11 -13.18
N VAL A 52 23.64 -11.20 -14.10
CA VAL A 52 22.63 -11.41 -15.12
C VAL A 52 23.17 -11.06 -16.51
N ASP A 53 22.73 -11.80 -17.52
CA ASP A 53 23.06 -11.55 -18.93
C ASP A 53 21.95 -10.77 -19.58
N ILE A 54 22.30 -9.75 -20.35
CA ILE A 54 21.41 -9.14 -21.33
C ILE A 54 21.56 -9.94 -22.65
N GLN A 55 20.44 -10.45 -23.14
CA GLN A 55 20.42 -11.22 -24.39
C GLN A 55 19.64 -10.53 -25.48
N LYS A 56 20.25 -10.48 -26.66
CA LYS A 56 19.62 -10.02 -27.90
C LYS A 56 19.82 -11.11 -28.97
N ASN A 57 18.74 -11.55 -29.59
CA ASN A 57 18.76 -12.67 -30.56
C ASN A 57 19.49 -13.91 -30.00
N GLN A 58 19.26 -14.27 -28.74
CA GLN A 58 19.89 -15.41 -28.04
C GLN A 58 21.41 -15.28 -27.81
N LYS A 59 22.02 -14.14 -28.12
CA LYS A 59 23.44 -13.86 -27.84
C LYS A 59 23.52 -12.90 -26.65
N SER A 60 24.41 -13.19 -25.68
CA SER A 60 24.72 -12.27 -24.58
C SER A 60 25.45 -11.05 -25.13
N ILE A 61 24.91 -9.85 -24.84
CA ILE A 61 25.50 -8.57 -25.27
C ILE A 61 26.00 -7.72 -24.10
N ALA A 62 25.62 -8.05 -22.87
CA ALA A 62 26.14 -7.41 -21.67
C ALA A 62 25.96 -8.32 -20.45
N VAL A 63 26.82 -8.13 -19.45
CA VAL A 63 26.75 -8.77 -18.13
C VAL A 63 26.56 -7.69 -17.09
N LEU A 64 25.56 -7.84 -16.23
CA LEU A 64 25.24 -6.91 -15.17
C LEU A 64 25.38 -7.56 -13.80
N LEU A 65 25.75 -6.73 -12.80
CA LEU A 65 25.73 -7.08 -11.38
C LEU A 65 24.53 -6.40 -10.70
N VAL A 66 23.68 -7.16 -10.07
CA VAL A 66 22.53 -6.63 -9.33
C VAL A 66 23.04 -5.95 -8.05
N THR A 67 22.84 -4.64 -7.94
CA THR A 67 23.30 -3.81 -6.82
C THR A 67 22.21 -3.45 -5.83
N ALA A 68 20.93 -3.45 -6.28
CA ALA A 68 19.79 -3.23 -5.41
C ALA A 68 18.59 -4.04 -5.93
N VAL A 69 17.77 -4.54 -5.00
CA VAL A 69 16.60 -5.37 -5.31
C VAL A 69 15.41 -4.90 -4.49
N SER A 70 14.36 -4.47 -5.16
CA SER A 70 13.04 -4.26 -4.58
C SER A 70 12.20 -5.52 -4.71
N ARG A 71 10.96 -5.47 -4.27
CA ARG A 71 10.04 -6.60 -4.40
C ARG A 71 9.79 -7.01 -5.87
N LYS A 72 9.65 -6.04 -6.77
CA LYS A 72 9.25 -6.24 -8.17
C LYS A 72 10.25 -5.77 -9.22
N SER A 73 11.34 -5.12 -8.81
CA SER A 73 12.36 -4.59 -9.71
C SER A 73 13.75 -4.71 -9.12
N SER A 74 14.78 -4.71 -9.95
CA SER A 74 16.17 -4.70 -9.56
C SER A 74 16.91 -3.57 -10.26
N ALA A 75 17.94 -3.05 -9.61
CA ALA A 75 18.90 -2.15 -10.21
C ALA A 75 20.24 -2.89 -10.35
N ALA A 76 20.85 -2.81 -11.51
CA ALA A 76 22.08 -3.52 -11.81
C ALA A 76 23.10 -2.61 -12.52
N GLN A 77 24.37 -2.79 -12.22
CA GLN A 77 25.49 -2.08 -12.83
C GLN A 77 26.09 -2.94 -13.95
N ILE A 78 26.46 -2.32 -15.07
CA ILE A 78 27.11 -3.00 -16.18
C ILE A 78 28.53 -3.38 -15.77
N LEU A 79 28.84 -4.69 -15.81
CA LEU A 79 30.20 -5.20 -15.61
C LEU A 79 30.99 -5.28 -16.92
N SER A 80 30.32 -5.73 -17.99
CA SER A 80 30.90 -5.77 -19.34
C SER A 80 29.79 -5.63 -20.38
N THR A 81 30.12 -5.05 -21.53
CA THR A 81 29.18 -4.92 -22.65
C THR A 81 29.90 -5.06 -23.99
N ASP A 82 29.32 -5.88 -24.86
CA ASP A 82 29.73 -6.07 -26.25
C ASP A 82 28.76 -5.39 -27.24
N GLY A 83 27.76 -4.66 -26.71
CA GLY A 83 26.75 -3.97 -27.51
C GLY A 83 25.89 -3.00 -26.69
N ALA A 84 25.12 -2.16 -27.39
CA ALA A 84 24.22 -1.21 -26.72
C ALA A 84 23.04 -1.95 -26.06
N VAL A 85 22.86 -1.76 -24.74
CA VAL A 85 21.71 -2.21 -23.97
C VAL A 85 20.57 -1.23 -24.19
N VAL A 86 19.38 -1.73 -24.52
CA VAL A 86 18.18 -0.91 -24.71
C VAL A 86 17.02 -1.42 -23.85
N VAL A 87 16.07 -0.54 -23.57
CA VAL A 87 14.85 -0.90 -22.84
C VAL A 87 14.07 -1.96 -23.62
N GLY A 88 13.67 -3.03 -22.94
CA GLY A 88 13.01 -4.18 -23.54
C GLY A 88 13.94 -5.36 -23.84
N ASP A 89 15.26 -5.22 -23.75
CA ASP A 89 16.20 -6.34 -23.91
C ASP A 89 15.94 -7.41 -22.87
N ALA A 90 16.07 -8.68 -23.26
CA ALA A 90 15.83 -9.82 -22.38
C ALA A 90 16.97 -9.97 -21.36
N VAL A 91 16.61 -10.13 -20.09
CA VAL A 91 17.53 -10.39 -18.98
C VAL A 91 17.40 -11.85 -18.55
N VAL A 92 18.52 -12.56 -18.47
CA VAL A 92 18.58 -13.96 -18.06
C VAL A 92 19.51 -14.11 -16.87
N SER A 93 19.02 -14.67 -15.76
CA SER A 93 19.85 -14.90 -14.58
C SER A 93 20.83 -16.05 -14.81
N ARG A 94 22.09 -15.85 -14.41
CA ARG A 94 23.06 -16.94 -14.26
C ARG A 94 22.94 -17.52 -12.87
N LYS A 95 22.25 -18.63 -12.69
CA LYS A 95 22.27 -19.36 -11.41
C LYS A 95 23.65 -19.99 -11.20
N ASN A 96 24.35 -19.48 -10.18
CA ASN A 96 25.47 -20.05 -9.44
C ASN A 96 26.69 -20.61 -10.20
N ILE A 97 27.73 -19.76 -10.24
CA ILE A 97 29.10 -20.25 -10.01
C ILE A 97 29.62 -19.47 -8.80
N VAL A 98 29.88 -20.18 -7.70
CA VAL A 98 30.59 -19.65 -6.53
C VAL A 98 32.02 -19.32 -7.00
N VAL A 99 32.32 -18.04 -7.21
CA VAL A 99 33.68 -17.57 -7.42
C VAL A 99 34.32 -17.42 -6.05
N PRO A 100 35.50 -18.04 -5.77
CA PRO A 100 36.22 -17.84 -4.53
C PRO A 100 36.62 -16.35 -4.40
N VAL A 101 36.37 -15.79 -3.24
CA VAL A 101 36.79 -14.42 -2.89
C VAL A 101 38.31 -14.37 -2.89
N VAL A 102 38.90 -13.72 -3.88
CA VAL A 102 40.31 -13.31 -3.87
C VAL A 102 40.42 -12.03 -3.03
N PRO A 103 41.29 -11.96 -2.02
CA PRO A 103 41.46 -10.76 -1.20
C PRO A 103 41.98 -9.57 -2.06
N PRO A 104 41.63 -8.35 -1.72
CA PRO A 104 41.96 -7.17 -2.53
C PRO A 104 43.46 -6.96 -2.58
N ILE A 105 44.05 -6.97 -3.76
CA ILE A 105 45.42 -6.54 -4.03
C ILE A 105 45.43 -5.02 -3.93
N VAL A 106 46.15 -4.50 -2.95
CA VAL A 106 46.42 -3.09 -2.82
C VAL A 106 47.40 -2.69 -3.95
N SER A 107 46.90 -1.99 -4.96
CA SER A 107 47.76 -1.35 -5.97
C SER A 107 48.25 0.00 -5.47
N PRO A 108 49.54 0.35 -5.67
CA PRO A 108 50.08 1.63 -5.27
C PRO A 108 49.56 2.76 -6.17
N ALA A 109 49.41 3.92 -5.56
CA ALA A 109 48.93 5.14 -6.20
C ALA A 109 49.77 5.54 -7.43
N PRO A 110 49.15 5.93 -8.57
CA PRO A 110 49.89 6.50 -9.69
C PRO A 110 50.26 7.95 -9.41
N SER A 111 51.52 8.28 -9.68
CA SER A 111 52.09 9.60 -9.69
C SER A 111 51.45 10.49 -10.76
N ILE A 112 51.21 11.75 -10.40
CA ILE A 112 50.66 12.80 -11.25
C ILE A 112 51.72 13.18 -12.31
N ASP A 113 51.42 12.94 -13.58
CA ASP A 113 52.13 13.56 -14.68
C ASP A 113 51.19 14.48 -15.48
N SER A 114 51.61 15.71 -15.63
CA SER A 114 50.86 16.81 -16.21
C SER A 114 50.92 16.77 -17.74
N GLY A 115 49.93 16.09 -18.36
CA GLY A 115 49.74 16.05 -19.81
C GLY A 115 48.36 16.63 -20.20
N LYS A 116 48.39 17.64 -21.07
CA LYS A 116 47.26 18.37 -21.62
C LYS A 116 46.17 17.42 -22.14
N THR A 117 45.03 17.38 -21.49
CA THR A 117 43.85 16.68 -21.98
C THR A 117 42.96 17.64 -22.77
N VAL A 118 42.79 17.35 -24.05
CA VAL A 118 41.79 17.99 -24.92
C VAL A 118 40.42 17.69 -24.36
N VAL A 119 39.72 18.74 -23.95
CA VAL A 119 38.31 18.63 -23.54
C VAL A 119 37.49 18.32 -24.79
N GLN A 120 37.10 17.06 -24.95
CA GLN A 120 36.00 16.70 -25.86
C GLN A 120 34.70 17.20 -25.23
N SER A 121 34.00 18.05 -26.00
CA SER A 121 32.66 18.50 -25.66
C SER A 121 31.77 17.29 -25.38
N PRO A 122 30.96 17.30 -24.29
CA PRO A 122 30.04 16.20 -24.02
C PRO A 122 29.07 16.08 -25.19
N THR A 123 28.95 14.86 -25.74
CA THR A 123 27.89 14.49 -26.68
C THR A 123 26.56 14.93 -26.10
N PRO A 124 25.68 15.60 -26.86
CA PRO A 124 24.42 16.07 -26.33
C PRO A 124 23.63 14.84 -25.83
N VAL A 125 23.38 14.84 -24.53
CA VAL A 125 22.39 13.95 -23.91
C VAL A 125 21.11 14.15 -24.71
N ALA A 126 20.55 13.07 -25.28
CA ALA A 126 19.28 13.11 -25.96
C ALA A 126 18.27 13.74 -24.99
N VAL A 127 17.91 14.98 -25.24
CA VAL A 127 16.82 15.69 -24.56
C VAL A 127 15.60 14.86 -24.92
N ILE A 128 15.06 14.13 -23.94
CA ILE A 128 13.73 13.51 -24.05
C ILE A 128 12.83 14.67 -24.46
N GLU A 129 12.23 14.59 -25.63
CA GLU A 129 11.33 15.61 -26.12
C GLU A 129 10.24 15.82 -25.07
N LYS A 130 10.20 17.03 -24.53
CA LYS A 130 9.39 17.48 -23.38
C LYS A 130 7.87 17.42 -23.65
N ASN A 131 7.45 16.89 -24.78
CA ASN A 131 6.08 17.01 -25.32
C ASN A 131 5.26 15.71 -25.34
N GLU A 132 5.78 14.58 -24.87
CA GLU A 132 5.01 13.34 -24.90
C GLU A 132 4.12 13.19 -23.67
N ASN A 133 2.83 12.94 -23.92
CA ASN A 133 1.90 12.51 -22.89
C ASN A 133 2.27 11.09 -22.41
N ILE A 134 2.44 10.92 -21.11
CA ILE A 134 2.62 9.58 -20.52
C ILE A 134 1.26 9.11 -20.04
N VAL A 135 0.68 8.14 -20.73
CA VAL A 135 -0.63 7.57 -20.40
C VAL A 135 -0.43 6.23 -19.69
N THR A 136 -0.93 6.14 -18.48
CA THR A 136 -0.96 4.89 -17.72
C THR A 136 -2.37 4.64 -17.19
N GLY A 137 -2.74 3.38 -17.06
CA GLY A 137 -4.07 3.10 -16.58
C GLY A 137 -4.39 1.63 -16.41
N ARG A 138 -5.61 1.41 -15.95
CA ARG A 138 -6.19 0.09 -15.76
C ARG A 138 -7.68 0.11 -16.04
N VAL A 139 -8.12 -0.81 -16.89
CA VAL A 139 -9.52 -1.16 -17.08
C VAL A 139 -9.71 -2.59 -16.63
N SER A 140 -10.67 -2.85 -15.76
CA SER A 140 -10.97 -4.20 -15.31
C SER A 140 -12.46 -4.43 -15.07
N LEU A 141 -12.87 -5.68 -15.22
CA LEU A 141 -14.16 -6.18 -14.74
C LEU A 141 -13.90 -7.05 -13.53
N GLN A 142 -14.50 -6.67 -12.42
CA GLN A 142 -14.47 -7.39 -11.16
C GLN A 142 -15.83 -8.06 -10.93
N TYR A 143 -15.82 -9.20 -10.27
CA TYR A 143 -17.02 -9.86 -9.79
C TYR A 143 -16.83 -10.21 -8.31
N SER A 144 -17.82 -9.86 -7.49
CA SER A 144 -17.90 -10.26 -6.09
C SER A 144 -19.18 -11.06 -5.87
N GLY A 145 -19.04 -12.31 -5.44
CA GLY A 145 -20.14 -13.20 -5.12
C GLY A 145 -20.06 -13.66 -3.66
N MET A 146 -21.20 -13.79 -3.00
CA MET A 146 -21.32 -14.41 -1.68
C MET A 146 -22.57 -15.29 -1.67
N LEU A 147 -22.39 -16.52 -1.26
CA LEU A 147 -23.44 -17.48 -0.98
C LEU A 147 -23.41 -17.78 0.52
N ALA A 148 -24.47 -17.41 1.22
CA ALA A 148 -24.64 -17.68 2.63
C ALA A 148 -25.75 -18.70 2.84
N GLU A 149 -25.73 -19.40 3.97
CA GLU A 149 -26.80 -20.31 4.39
C GLU A 149 -28.14 -19.56 4.48
N ASP A 150 -28.11 -18.33 5.03
CA ASP A 150 -29.23 -17.40 4.93
C ASP A 150 -29.10 -16.61 3.62
N SER A 151 -29.96 -16.89 2.66
CA SER A 151 -30.01 -16.26 1.34
C SER A 151 -30.14 -14.73 1.37
N ARG A 152 -30.57 -14.18 2.50
CA ARG A 152 -30.63 -12.71 2.74
C ARG A 152 -29.26 -12.03 2.65
N PHE A 153 -28.18 -12.77 2.88
CA PHE A 153 -26.80 -12.28 2.80
C PHE A 153 -26.13 -12.60 1.47
N ASN A 154 -26.84 -13.23 0.52
CA ASN A 154 -26.28 -13.48 -0.79
C ASN A 154 -25.94 -12.18 -1.51
N LEU A 155 -24.80 -12.18 -2.19
CA LEU A 155 -24.31 -11.08 -3.02
C LEU A 155 -23.90 -11.62 -4.39
N SER A 156 -24.25 -10.88 -5.43
CA SER A 156 -23.76 -11.12 -6.79
C SER A 156 -23.59 -9.76 -7.47
N GLN A 157 -22.34 -9.32 -7.63
CA GLN A 157 -22.05 -7.95 -7.95
C GLN A 157 -20.88 -7.83 -8.95
N PRO A 158 -21.16 -7.77 -10.26
CA PRO A 158 -20.19 -7.33 -11.25
C PRO A 158 -19.87 -5.83 -11.06
N SER A 159 -18.62 -5.47 -11.28
CA SER A 159 -18.10 -4.12 -11.00
C SER A 159 -17.03 -3.74 -12.02
N PRO A 160 -17.37 -3.00 -13.09
CA PRO A 160 -16.38 -2.39 -13.96
C PRO A 160 -15.61 -1.30 -13.23
N LEU A 161 -14.32 -1.22 -13.49
CA LEU A 161 -13.38 -0.28 -12.90
C LEU A 161 -12.55 0.37 -14.01
N LEU A 162 -12.38 1.69 -13.92
CA LEU A 162 -11.48 2.47 -14.75
C LEU A 162 -10.56 3.29 -13.85
N ARG A 163 -9.26 3.16 -14.05
CA ARG A 163 -8.25 4.08 -13.53
C ARG A 163 -7.39 4.58 -14.69
N LEU A 164 -7.23 5.87 -14.80
CA LEU A 164 -6.47 6.55 -15.85
C LEU A 164 -5.62 7.64 -15.21
N ASN A 165 -4.36 7.71 -15.60
CA ASN A 165 -3.45 8.79 -15.27
C ASN A 165 -2.77 9.23 -16.58
N ILE A 166 -2.79 10.52 -16.88
CA ILE A 166 -2.15 11.14 -18.03
C ILE A 166 -1.25 12.24 -17.49
N GLN A 167 0.05 12.02 -17.58
CA GLN A 167 1.07 12.99 -17.16
C GLN A 167 1.52 13.82 -18.38
N ASN A 168 1.92 15.05 -18.09
CA ASN A 168 2.46 16.00 -19.08
C ASN A 168 1.51 16.27 -20.26
N LEU A 169 0.23 16.52 -19.97
CA LEU A 169 -0.78 16.84 -20.99
C LEU A 169 -0.27 17.93 -21.94
N TYR A 170 -0.14 17.60 -23.22
CA TYR A 170 0.35 18.49 -24.29
C TYR A 170 1.66 19.22 -23.96
N GLY A 171 2.54 18.60 -23.16
CA GLY A 171 3.82 19.22 -22.78
C GLY A 171 3.71 20.36 -21.75
N THR A 172 2.54 20.56 -21.13
CA THR A 172 2.28 21.67 -20.19
C THR A 172 2.67 21.36 -18.74
N GLY A 173 3.05 20.11 -18.46
CA GLY A 173 3.25 19.64 -17.08
C GLY A 173 1.95 19.41 -16.31
N LEU A 174 0.79 19.55 -16.94
CA LEU A 174 -0.49 19.18 -16.31
C LEU A 174 -0.64 17.66 -16.24
N GLU A 175 -1.20 17.19 -15.15
CA GLU A 175 -1.54 15.80 -14.91
C GLU A 175 -3.06 15.66 -14.75
N PHE A 176 -3.64 14.69 -15.44
CA PHE A 176 -5.03 14.29 -15.28
C PHE A 176 -5.11 12.91 -14.67
N SER A 177 -5.88 12.76 -13.58
CA SER A 177 -6.12 11.48 -12.93
C SER A 177 -7.61 11.22 -12.78
N MET A 178 -8.02 9.97 -13.07
CA MET A 178 -9.39 9.51 -12.89
C MET A 178 -9.42 8.10 -12.32
N TYR A 179 -10.24 7.90 -11.28
CA TYR A 179 -10.54 6.58 -10.75
C TYR A 179 -12.04 6.45 -10.44
N THR A 180 -12.71 5.56 -11.17
CA THR A 180 -14.13 5.28 -10.98
C THR A 180 -14.39 3.78 -10.95
N ARG A 181 -15.41 3.39 -10.22
CA ARG A 181 -15.91 2.03 -10.14
C ARG A 181 -17.43 2.03 -10.07
N SER A 182 -18.04 1.23 -10.92
CA SER A 182 -19.48 1.00 -10.90
C SER A 182 -19.80 -0.37 -10.32
N TYR A 183 -20.96 -0.51 -9.73
CA TYR A 183 -21.47 -1.74 -9.12
C TYR A 183 -22.85 -2.01 -9.64
N TYR A 184 -23.10 -3.25 -10.00
CA TYR A 184 -24.44 -3.71 -10.34
C TYR A 184 -24.83 -4.84 -9.40
N ASP A 185 -25.85 -4.64 -8.56
CA ASP A 185 -26.37 -5.67 -7.65
C ASP A 185 -27.35 -6.55 -8.40
N MET A 186 -26.95 -7.80 -8.67
CA MET A 186 -27.79 -8.81 -9.32
C MET A 186 -28.75 -9.52 -8.35
N THR A 187 -28.59 -9.28 -7.03
CA THR A 187 -29.49 -9.81 -6.00
C THR A 187 -30.64 -8.83 -5.74
N ASN A 188 -31.68 -9.29 -5.06
CA ASN A 188 -32.78 -8.42 -4.64
C ASN A 188 -32.51 -7.75 -3.27
N ASN A 189 -31.27 -7.80 -2.79
CA ASN A 189 -30.89 -7.32 -1.46
C ASN A 189 -30.50 -5.83 -1.42
N TYR A 190 -30.39 -5.14 -2.56
CA TYR A 190 -29.99 -3.73 -2.65
C TYR A 190 -30.87 -2.78 -1.81
N GLN A 191 -32.16 -3.07 -1.67
CA GLN A 191 -33.10 -2.26 -0.87
C GLN A 191 -32.83 -2.36 0.64
N ARG A 192 -32.32 -3.49 1.14
CA ARG A 192 -32.00 -3.69 2.57
C ARG A 192 -30.84 -2.83 3.06
N TYR A 193 -29.92 -2.50 2.17
CA TYR A 193 -28.77 -1.66 2.49
C TYR A 193 -29.02 -0.17 2.20
N GLY A 194 -30.31 0.25 2.17
CA GLY A 194 -30.70 1.65 1.96
C GLY A 194 -30.46 2.16 0.54
N GLY A 195 -30.31 1.24 -0.42
CA GLY A 195 -30.07 1.59 -1.81
C GLY A 195 -31.38 1.79 -2.59
N SER A 196 -31.52 2.93 -3.28
CA SER A 196 -32.61 3.22 -4.22
C SER A 196 -32.38 2.63 -5.62
N SER A 197 -31.17 2.18 -5.93
CA SER A 197 -30.79 1.68 -7.26
C SER A 197 -29.90 0.45 -7.18
N ARG A 198 -30.12 -0.50 -8.12
CA ARG A 198 -29.22 -1.65 -8.33
C ARG A 198 -27.87 -1.25 -8.90
N PHE A 199 -27.81 -0.14 -9.62
CA PHE A 199 -26.60 0.39 -10.21
C PHE A 199 -26.11 1.58 -9.41
N LYS A 200 -24.84 1.54 -8.95
CA LYS A 200 -24.19 2.61 -8.23
C LYS A 200 -22.81 2.84 -8.83
N THR A 201 -22.48 4.08 -9.12
CA THR A 201 -21.12 4.49 -9.52
C THR A 201 -20.49 5.27 -8.40
N ARG A 202 -19.23 4.95 -8.10
CA ARG A 202 -18.40 5.68 -7.17
C ARG A 202 -17.25 6.33 -7.93
N LEU A 203 -17.09 7.61 -7.71
CA LEU A 203 -15.97 8.39 -8.19
C LEU A 203 -15.01 8.60 -7.03
N TYR A 204 -13.83 8.02 -7.13
CA TYR A 204 -12.80 8.10 -6.08
C TYR A 204 -11.85 9.26 -6.33
N GLU A 205 -11.54 9.51 -7.61
CA GLU A 205 -10.60 10.52 -8.05
C GLU A 205 -11.03 11.05 -9.42
N PHE A 206 -10.96 12.35 -9.60
CA PHE A 206 -11.16 13.04 -10.87
C PHE A 206 -10.52 14.42 -10.74
N GLN A 207 -9.25 14.53 -11.14
CA GLN A 207 -8.50 15.75 -10.90
C GLN A 207 -7.66 16.14 -12.11
N LEU A 208 -7.48 17.44 -12.24
CA LEU A 208 -6.48 18.07 -13.10
C LEU A 208 -5.54 18.86 -12.20
N GLN A 209 -4.24 18.61 -12.27
CA GLN A 209 -3.27 19.26 -11.39
C GLN A 209 -2.00 19.63 -12.14
N HIS A 210 -1.31 20.63 -11.61
CA HIS A 210 0.06 20.99 -11.95
C HIS A 210 0.88 20.98 -10.67
N ASP A 211 1.77 20.03 -10.54
CA ASP A 211 2.58 19.81 -9.33
C ASP A 211 3.91 19.16 -9.69
N LEU A 212 4.75 19.88 -10.45
CA LEU A 212 6.04 19.37 -10.85
C LEU A 212 7.10 19.63 -9.76
N PRO A 213 8.00 18.68 -9.51
CA PRO A 213 9.14 18.90 -8.65
C PRO A 213 9.99 20.07 -9.17
N GLY A 214 10.26 21.06 -8.29
CA GLY A 214 11.05 22.23 -8.62
C GLY A 214 10.25 23.47 -9.03
N ASP A 215 8.97 23.33 -9.37
CA ASP A 215 8.13 24.50 -9.66
C ASP A 215 7.80 25.28 -8.39
N GLN A 216 7.77 26.62 -8.54
CA GLN A 216 7.46 27.53 -7.43
C GLN A 216 5.98 27.48 -7.03
N PHE A 217 5.08 27.10 -7.94
CA PHE A 217 3.65 27.04 -7.73
C PHE A 217 3.09 25.71 -8.13
N GLY A 218 2.09 25.25 -7.39
CA GLY A 218 1.30 24.11 -7.78
C GLY A 218 -0.17 24.35 -7.48
N TYR A 219 -1.02 23.77 -8.29
CA TYR A 219 -2.46 23.89 -8.21
C TYR A 219 -3.17 22.66 -8.73
N GLY A 220 -4.39 22.47 -8.30
CA GLY A 220 -5.23 21.40 -8.80
C GLY A 220 -6.71 21.65 -8.53
N VAL A 221 -7.55 21.02 -9.35
CA VAL A 221 -9.01 21.10 -9.26
C VAL A 221 -9.63 19.75 -9.54
N GLY A 222 -10.72 19.45 -8.81
CA GLY A 222 -11.50 18.22 -8.97
C GLY A 222 -11.72 17.45 -7.69
N ARG A 223 -11.96 16.14 -7.80
CA ARG A 223 -12.04 15.22 -6.66
C ARG A 223 -10.66 14.64 -6.39
N MET A 224 -10.11 14.96 -5.23
CA MET A 224 -8.74 14.65 -4.90
C MET A 224 -8.51 14.41 -3.41
N THR A 225 -7.33 13.87 -3.09
CA THR A 225 -6.73 13.89 -1.75
C THR A 225 -5.51 14.79 -1.75
N SER A 226 -5.29 15.51 -0.65
CA SER A 226 -4.09 16.32 -0.50
C SER A 226 -2.89 15.45 -0.13
N ARG A 227 -1.75 15.68 -0.75
CA ARG A 227 -0.48 15.08 -0.33
C ARG A 227 0.15 15.80 0.88
N TYR A 228 -0.19 17.07 1.10
CA TYR A 228 0.34 17.88 2.19
C TYR A 228 -0.48 17.76 3.47
N VAL A 229 -1.80 17.63 3.34
CA VAL A 229 -2.74 17.71 4.46
C VAL A 229 -3.62 16.46 4.48
N GLY A 230 -3.14 15.40 5.12
CA GLY A 230 -3.91 14.14 5.23
C GLY A 230 -5.24 14.30 5.96
N GLY A 231 -5.32 15.20 6.94
CA GLY A 231 -6.55 15.53 7.67
C GLY A 231 -7.66 16.15 6.80
N MET A 232 -7.34 16.64 5.60
CA MET A 232 -8.35 17.13 4.65
C MET A 232 -9.21 15.98 4.09
N GLY A 233 -8.64 14.77 3.97
CA GLY A 233 -9.30 13.63 3.36
C GLY A 233 -9.59 13.84 1.87
N VAL A 234 -10.62 13.15 1.35
CA VAL A 234 -11.10 13.34 -0.03
C VAL A 234 -12.03 14.56 -0.07
N PHE A 235 -11.83 15.45 -1.05
CA PHE A 235 -12.69 16.62 -1.25
C PHE A 235 -12.89 16.93 -2.74
N ASP A 236 -14.00 17.54 -3.06
CA ASP A 236 -14.33 18.09 -4.38
C ASP A 236 -14.06 19.58 -4.38
N GLY A 237 -12.94 20.03 -4.96
CA GLY A 237 -12.56 21.42 -4.84
C GLY A 237 -11.28 21.77 -5.57
N ALA A 238 -10.54 22.70 -4.99
CA ALA A 238 -9.28 23.19 -5.52
C ALA A 238 -8.24 23.37 -4.43
N TYR A 239 -6.98 23.33 -4.83
CA TYR A 239 -5.85 23.75 -4.00
C TYR A 239 -4.91 24.63 -4.81
N PHE A 240 -4.18 25.45 -4.07
CA PHE A 240 -3.07 26.23 -4.58
C PHE A 240 -1.98 26.29 -3.51
N TYR A 241 -0.71 26.20 -3.92
CA TYR A 241 0.43 26.43 -3.04
C TYR A 241 1.56 27.16 -3.75
N ALA A 242 2.37 27.84 -2.96
CA ALA A 242 3.65 28.42 -3.36
C ALA A 242 4.79 27.73 -2.61
N ARG A 243 5.89 27.49 -3.31
CA ARG A 243 7.11 26.87 -2.78
C ARG A 243 8.26 27.85 -2.87
N GLN A 244 8.97 28.05 -1.77
CA GLN A 244 10.17 28.88 -1.70
C GLN A 244 11.25 28.15 -0.89
N GLY A 245 12.28 27.68 -1.56
CA GLY A 245 13.31 26.85 -0.94
C GLY A 245 12.71 25.56 -0.36
N GLU A 246 12.91 25.35 0.92
CA GLU A 246 12.42 24.18 1.67
C GLU A 246 10.98 24.35 2.18
N PHE A 247 10.40 25.55 2.06
CA PHE A 247 9.04 25.85 2.54
C PHE A 247 8.01 25.78 1.41
N THR A 248 6.87 25.20 1.73
CA THR A 248 5.66 25.21 0.90
C THR A 248 4.50 25.71 1.73
N ALA A 249 3.80 26.74 1.27
CA ALA A 249 2.60 27.26 1.93
C ALA A 249 1.43 27.27 0.95
N GLY A 250 0.24 26.94 1.41
CA GLY A 250 -0.91 26.86 0.51
C GLY A 250 -2.25 26.84 1.21
N ALA A 251 -3.28 26.84 0.37
CA ALA A 251 -4.68 26.79 0.77
C ALA A 251 -5.43 25.73 -0.04
N MET A 252 -6.46 25.17 0.56
CA MET A 252 -7.38 24.20 -0.03
C MET A 252 -8.80 24.58 0.33
N PHE A 253 -9.70 24.37 -0.61
CA PHE A 253 -11.12 24.62 -0.40
C PHE A 253 -11.93 23.65 -1.25
N GLY A 254 -13.02 23.10 -0.69
CA GLY A 254 -13.93 22.23 -1.44
C GLY A 254 -15.04 21.63 -0.61
N ALA A 255 -15.89 20.86 -1.27
CA ALA A 255 -16.95 20.08 -0.64
C ALA A 255 -16.39 18.77 -0.04
N ASN A 256 -16.90 18.38 1.11
CA ASN A 256 -16.56 17.11 1.75
C ASN A 256 -17.25 15.93 1.03
N VAL A 257 -16.49 14.94 0.61
CA VAL A 257 -17.01 13.75 -0.06
C VAL A 257 -17.44 12.70 0.97
N LEU A 258 -18.74 12.60 1.24
CA LEU A 258 -19.26 11.74 2.31
C LEU A 258 -19.37 10.26 1.90
N GLN A 259 -19.71 9.94 0.66
CA GLN A 259 -20.04 8.56 0.24
C GLN A 259 -19.37 8.13 -1.07
N GLN A 260 -18.38 8.87 -1.55
CA GLN A 260 -17.75 8.59 -2.86
C GLN A 260 -18.76 8.48 -4.02
N SER A 261 -19.95 9.10 -3.84
CA SER A 261 -20.93 9.25 -4.93
C SER A 261 -20.36 10.17 -6.02
N ILE A 262 -21.02 10.23 -7.17
CA ILE A 262 -20.65 11.20 -8.24
C ILE A 262 -21.05 12.62 -7.81
N ASP A 263 -22.08 12.73 -6.97
CA ASP A 263 -22.66 14.01 -6.58
C ASP A 263 -21.71 14.82 -5.71
N VAL A 264 -21.66 16.11 -5.96
CA VAL A 264 -20.93 17.09 -5.14
C VAL A 264 -21.88 17.60 -4.07
N ASN A 265 -21.53 17.41 -2.81
CA ASN A 265 -22.33 17.92 -1.68
C ASN A 265 -21.82 19.29 -1.24
N SER A 266 -22.31 20.35 -1.87
CA SER A 266 -21.95 21.73 -1.56
C SER A 266 -22.38 22.22 -0.17
N ASP A 267 -23.32 21.53 0.50
CA ASP A 267 -23.73 21.86 1.86
C ASP A 267 -22.62 21.59 2.89
N ASN A 268 -21.71 20.67 2.60
CA ASN A 268 -20.62 20.29 3.49
C ASN A 268 -19.29 20.73 2.89
N THR A 269 -18.72 21.81 3.40
CA THR A 269 -17.45 22.37 2.89
C THR A 269 -16.30 22.14 3.85
N LYS A 270 -15.10 22.06 3.29
CA LYS A 270 -13.82 22.03 4.00
C LYS A 270 -12.88 23.07 3.45
N GLU A 271 -12.17 23.73 4.31
CA GLU A 271 -11.08 24.68 4.02
C GLU A 271 -9.86 24.32 4.84
N ALA A 272 -8.69 24.50 4.26
CA ALA A 272 -7.43 24.33 4.96
C ALA A 272 -6.40 25.38 4.53
N LEU A 273 -5.62 25.83 5.50
CA LEU A 273 -4.39 26.59 5.30
C LEU A 273 -3.24 25.75 5.84
N PHE A 274 -2.15 25.66 5.12
CA PHE A 274 -1.03 24.83 5.56
C PHE A 274 0.33 25.47 5.26
N VAL A 275 1.30 25.08 6.06
CA VAL A 275 2.74 25.28 5.83
C VAL A 275 3.43 23.95 5.98
N SER A 276 4.27 23.62 5.02
CA SER A 276 5.11 22.42 5.02
C SER A 276 6.57 22.81 4.88
N TYR A 277 7.44 22.09 5.56
CA TYR A 277 8.88 22.23 5.48
C TYR A 277 9.47 20.87 5.08
N THR A 278 10.28 20.87 4.01
CA THR A 278 10.94 19.66 3.50
C THR A 278 12.44 19.92 3.42
N SER A 279 13.25 19.13 4.09
CA SER A 279 14.71 19.24 4.03
C SER A 279 15.37 17.88 3.80
N GLY A 280 16.62 17.95 3.33
CA GLY A 280 17.43 16.76 3.00
C GLY A 280 17.36 16.41 1.51
N LYS A 281 18.49 15.90 1.01
CA LYS A 281 18.66 15.55 -0.42
C LYS A 281 18.53 14.06 -0.68
N ASP A 282 18.69 13.23 0.35
CA ASP A 282 18.75 11.78 0.25
C ASP A 282 17.73 11.14 1.16
N PHE A 283 17.24 9.95 0.78
CA PHE A 283 16.32 9.17 1.61
C PHE A 283 16.87 8.73 2.97
N SER A 284 18.19 8.88 3.19
CA SER A 284 18.88 8.51 4.43
C SER A 284 18.88 9.61 5.49
N GLN A 285 18.71 10.88 5.07
CA GLN A 285 18.60 12.04 5.97
C GLN A 285 17.59 13.00 5.36
N HIS A 286 16.33 12.84 5.73
CA HIS A 286 15.22 13.58 5.17
C HIS A 286 14.22 13.94 6.26
N TYR A 287 13.67 15.14 6.17
CA TYR A 287 12.60 15.59 7.06
C TYR A 287 11.49 16.26 6.25
N ASP A 288 10.27 15.82 6.47
CA ASP A 288 9.02 16.45 6.00
C ASP A 288 8.13 16.76 7.21
N GLY A 289 7.81 18.03 7.40
CA GLY A 289 6.88 18.47 8.44
C GLY A 289 5.77 19.34 7.86
N THR A 290 4.55 19.11 8.26
CA THR A 290 3.38 19.91 7.85
C THR A 290 2.56 20.28 9.07
N ILE A 291 2.16 21.54 9.14
CA ILE A 291 1.12 22.06 10.02
C ILE A 291 0.00 22.64 9.17
N ALA A 292 -1.24 22.28 9.50
CA ALA A 292 -2.41 22.82 8.83
C ALA A 292 -3.51 23.19 9.82
N TYR A 293 -4.22 24.28 9.51
CA TYR A 293 -5.49 24.62 10.13
C TYR A 293 -6.60 24.18 9.20
N ILE A 294 -7.56 23.40 9.72
CA ILE A 294 -8.66 22.84 8.94
C ILE A 294 -9.98 23.22 9.59
N ARG A 295 -10.91 23.69 8.75
CA ARG A 295 -12.27 24.05 9.14
C ARG A 295 -13.26 23.30 8.26
N GLN A 296 -14.29 22.73 8.90
CA GLN A 296 -15.40 22.05 8.24
C GLN A 296 -16.70 22.79 8.58
N GLN A 297 -17.58 22.91 7.59
CA GLN A 297 -18.85 23.61 7.73
C GLN A 297 -19.98 22.78 7.12
N VAL A 298 -21.18 22.93 7.68
CA VAL A 298 -22.43 22.42 7.12
C VAL A 298 -23.38 23.59 6.94
N LYS A 299 -23.79 23.87 5.69
CA LYS A 299 -24.65 25.01 5.33
C LYS A 299 -24.12 26.36 5.89
N GLY A 300 -22.79 26.53 5.86
CA GLY A 300 -22.12 27.72 6.37
C GLY A 300 -21.91 27.77 7.88
N ASN A 301 -22.48 26.83 8.64
CA ASN A 301 -22.25 26.74 10.08
C ASN A 301 -21.04 25.85 10.37
N LEU A 302 -20.27 26.22 11.37
CA LEU A 302 -19.09 25.46 11.78
C LEU A 302 -19.48 24.07 12.29
N ASP A 303 -18.88 23.02 11.70
CA ASP A 303 -19.09 21.61 12.08
C ASP A 303 -17.88 21.05 12.85
N ARG A 304 -16.66 21.37 12.43
CA ARG A 304 -15.41 21.01 13.10
C ARG A 304 -14.30 22.02 12.78
N GLU A 305 -13.38 22.21 13.71
CA GLU A 305 -12.22 23.09 13.56
C GLU A 305 -11.03 22.49 14.32
N PHE A 306 -9.92 22.26 13.61
CA PHE A 306 -8.78 21.56 14.21
C PHE A 306 -7.45 21.93 13.55
N LEU A 307 -6.36 21.74 14.31
CA LEU A 307 -5.01 21.74 13.80
C LEU A 307 -4.61 20.31 13.44
N TYR A 308 -3.95 20.18 12.31
CA TYR A 308 -3.35 18.94 11.82
C TYR A 308 -1.84 19.10 11.79
N LEU A 309 -1.14 18.13 12.34
CA LEU A 309 0.32 18.01 12.34
C LEU A 309 0.69 16.70 11.68
N GLN A 310 1.73 16.72 10.86
CA GLN A 310 2.34 15.52 10.29
C GLN A 310 3.84 15.73 10.18
N ASN A 311 4.61 14.76 10.64
CA ASN A 311 6.06 14.78 10.59
C ASN A 311 6.60 13.43 10.14
N TYR A 312 7.56 13.47 9.24
CA TYR A 312 8.37 12.33 8.86
C TYR A 312 9.84 12.71 8.94
N ALA A 313 10.63 11.91 9.63
CA ALA A 313 12.07 12.10 9.73
C ALA A 313 12.79 10.77 9.45
N ALA A 314 13.58 10.71 8.39
CA ALA A 314 14.62 9.72 8.20
C ALA A 314 15.90 10.27 8.84
N LEU A 315 16.28 9.77 10.01
CA LEU A 315 17.46 10.22 10.75
C LEU A 315 18.74 9.53 10.25
N SER A 316 18.58 8.34 9.69
CA SER A 316 19.60 7.56 9.01
C SER A 316 18.94 6.59 8.03
N SER A 317 19.75 5.84 7.25
CA SER A 317 19.24 4.71 6.44
C SER A 317 18.46 3.67 7.25
N ASP A 318 18.73 3.59 8.54
CA ASP A 318 18.26 2.52 9.42
C ASP A 318 17.19 2.98 10.41
N LEU A 319 16.97 4.30 10.55
CA LEU A 319 16.06 4.87 11.55
C LEU A 319 15.15 5.92 10.93
N SER A 320 13.84 5.67 10.97
CA SER A 320 12.83 6.65 10.59
C SER A 320 11.74 6.79 11.65
N ILE A 321 11.19 7.99 11.74
CA ILE A 321 10.14 8.39 12.66
C ILE A 321 9.00 8.98 11.83
N TYR A 322 7.78 8.60 12.14
CA TYR A 322 6.57 9.21 11.61
C TYR A 322 5.63 9.61 12.74
N GLU A 323 5.06 10.79 12.62
CA GLU A 323 4.06 11.32 13.56
C GLU A 323 2.92 11.97 12.77
N SER A 324 1.68 11.81 13.25
CA SER A 324 0.51 12.51 12.74
C SER A 324 -0.46 12.76 13.89
N SER A 325 -0.93 14.01 14.03
CA SER A 325 -1.82 14.40 15.13
C SER A 325 -2.90 15.37 14.68
N GLU A 326 -4.08 15.26 15.30
CA GLU A 326 -5.20 16.20 15.16
C GLU A 326 -5.57 16.77 16.51
N LEU A 327 -5.59 18.08 16.63
CA LEU A 327 -5.97 18.82 17.83
C LEU A 327 -7.26 19.61 17.52
N ASP A 328 -8.41 19.09 17.99
CA ASP A 328 -9.67 19.84 17.91
C ASP A 328 -9.60 21.09 18.79
N LEU A 329 -9.97 22.23 18.21
CA LEU A 329 -9.87 23.53 18.89
C LEU A 329 -11.07 23.83 19.79
N ASN A 330 -12.19 23.18 19.53
CA ASN A 330 -13.44 23.47 20.21
C ASN A 330 -14.07 22.21 20.81
N ASP A 331 -14.80 22.39 21.91
CA ASP A 331 -15.65 21.38 22.52
C ASP A 331 -17.09 21.91 22.65
N ILE A 332 -18.05 21.00 22.73
CA ILE A 332 -19.44 21.33 23.06
C ILE A 332 -19.74 20.81 24.47
N ASN A 333 -20.19 21.72 25.32
CA ASN A 333 -20.77 21.38 26.59
C ASN A 333 -22.19 21.95 26.65
N ASN A 334 -23.19 21.06 26.78
CA ASN A 334 -24.60 21.42 26.82
C ASN A 334 -25.07 22.28 25.62
N GLY A 335 -24.59 21.98 24.40
CA GLY A 335 -24.92 22.70 23.19
C GLY A 335 -24.19 24.03 23.00
N VAL A 336 -23.31 24.42 23.94
CA VAL A 336 -22.52 25.65 23.85
C VAL A 336 -21.10 25.30 23.37
N LYS A 337 -20.70 25.90 22.27
CA LYS A 337 -19.34 25.81 21.73
C LYS A 337 -18.39 26.62 22.61
N SER A 338 -17.31 25.99 23.07
CA SER A 338 -16.23 26.63 23.82
C SER A 338 -14.88 26.30 23.21
N PHE A 339 -13.96 27.26 23.21
CA PHE A 339 -12.57 27.01 22.83
C PHE A 339 -11.91 26.16 23.92
N THR A 340 -11.69 24.90 23.60
CA THR A 340 -11.10 23.92 24.53
C THR A 340 -10.28 22.93 23.71
N PRO A 341 -9.01 23.26 23.41
CA PRO A 341 -8.15 22.39 22.59
C PRO A 341 -8.00 21.00 23.20
N LYS A 342 -8.28 20.00 22.41
CA LYS A 342 -8.19 18.59 22.81
C LYS A 342 -7.60 17.74 21.68
N LEU A 343 -6.66 16.87 22.03
CA LEU A 343 -6.12 15.88 21.10
C LEU A 343 -7.23 14.87 20.74
N SER A 344 -7.57 14.79 19.47
CA SER A 344 -8.59 13.87 18.94
C SER A 344 -8.00 12.63 18.29
N ASN A 345 -6.87 12.78 17.63
CA ASN A 345 -6.18 11.67 17.01
C ASN A 345 -4.66 11.91 17.11
N THR A 346 -3.90 10.86 17.39
CA THR A 346 -2.45 10.90 17.32
C THR A 346 -1.91 9.54 16.96
N PHE A 347 -0.89 9.54 16.14
CA PHE A 347 -0.18 8.36 15.71
C PHE A 347 1.31 8.67 15.69
N PHE A 348 2.10 7.82 16.32
CA PHE A 348 3.55 7.90 16.35
C PHE A 348 4.15 6.54 16.03
N SER A 349 5.17 6.48 15.18
CA SER A 349 5.84 5.24 14.80
C SER A 349 7.32 5.45 14.57
N VAL A 350 8.12 4.56 15.14
CA VAL A 350 9.56 4.47 14.93
C VAL A 350 9.88 3.16 14.22
N ASN A 351 10.55 3.23 13.08
CA ASN A 351 11.08 2.08 12.37
C ASN A 351 12.59 2.06 12.53
N TYR A 352 13.13 0.93 12.96
CA TYR A 352 14.55 0.78 13.19
C TYR A 352 15.08 -0.55 12.64
N TYR A 353 16.09 -0.45 11.80
CA TYR A 353 16.75 -1.54 11.08
C TYR A 353 18.23 -1.64 11.46
N PRO A 354 18.58 -1.99 12.71
CA PRO A 354 19.97 -1.91 13.21
C PRO A 354 20.95 -2.75 12.40
N VAL A 355 20.45 -3.83 11.81
CA VAL A 355 21.21 -4.74 10.94
C VAL A 355 20.26 -5.32 9.87
N SER A 356 20.82 -5.80 8.76
CA SER A 356 20.04 -6.28 7.61
C SER A 356 19.06 -7.43 7.92
N TRP A 357 19.33 -8.20 8.96
CA TRP A 357 18.51 -9.34 9.38
C TRP A 357 17.48 -8.99 10.47
N LEU A 358 17.51 -7.78 11.07
CA LEU A 358 16.58 -7.38 12.12
C LEU A 358 15.83 -6.11 11.71
N SER A 359 14.51 -6.15 11.76
CA SER A 359 13.63 -4.97 11.64
C SER A 359 12.73 -4.86 12.86
N THR A 360 12.61 -3.67 13.39
CA THR A 360 11.74 -3.37 14.54
C THR A 360 10.85 -2.17 14.24
N ASN A 361 9.64 -2.20 14.76
CA ASN A 361 8.70 -1.09 14.72
C ASN A 361 8.09 -0.92 16.11
N VAL A 362 8.10 0.29 16.63
CA VAL A 362 7.42 0.67 17.86
C VAL A 362 6.49 1.84 17.55
N GLY A 363 5.27 1.78 18.04
CA GLY A 363 4.29 2.82 17.77
C GLY A 363 3.38 3.10 18.96
N PHE A 364 2.81 4.29 18.92
CA PHE A 364 1.75 4.74 19.80
C PHE A 364 0.60 5.26 18.95
N ASP A 365 -0.63 4.92 19.31
CA ASP A 365 -1.83 5.47 18.71
C ASP A 365 -2.79 5.94 19.81
N GLY A 366 -3.42 7.06 19.59
CA GLY A 366 -4.43 7.60 20.47
C GLY A 366 -5.57 8.21 19.68
N THR A 367 -6.80 7.91 20.06
CA THR A 367 -7.98 8.43 19.39
C THR A 367 -9.15 8.59 20.33
N ARG A 368 -10.00 9.55 20.05
CA ARG A 368 -11.31 9.68 20.67
C ARG A 368 -12.36 10.01 19.62
N SER A 369 -13.61 9.80 19.94
CA SER A 369 -14.73 10.21 19.10
C SER A 369 -14.74 11.72 18.92
N VAL A 370 -14.80 12.17 17.69
CA VAL A 370 -14.94 13.59 17.34
C VAL A 370 -16.41 13.91 17.22
N TYR A 371 -16.84 14.97 17.91
CA TYR A 371 -18.20 15.46 17.81
C TYR A 371 -18.30 16.52 16.70
N LEU A 372 -19.11 16.23 15.68
CA LEU A 372 -19.41 17.12 14.57
C LEU A 372 -20.65 17.96 14.92
N PHE A 373 -20.49 19.28 15.11
CA PHE A 373 -21.48 20.16 15.70
C PHE A 373 -22.82 20.19 14.97
N GLU A 374 -22.79 20.43 13.67
CA GLU A 374 -24.02 20.53 12.87
C GLU A 374 -24.49 19.15 12.39
N THR A 375 -23.57 18.27 12.01
CA THR A 375 -23.90 16.92 11.53
C THR A 375 -24.54 16.07 12.62
N MET A 376 -24.12 16.25 13.88
CA MET A 376 -24.54 15.43 15.01
C MET A 376 -25.46 16.17 15.99
N LYS A 377 -25.90 17.39 15.69
CA LYS A 377 -26.68 18.21 16.64
C LYS A 377 -28.01 17.62 17.12
N THR A 378 -28.55 16.65 16.37
CA THR A 378 -29.77 15.95 16.77
C THR A 378 -29.49 14.72 17.64
N ILE A 379 -28.22 14.35 17.83
CA ILE A 379 -27.81 13.20 18.62
C ILE A 379 -27.41 13.72 20.00
N SER A 380 -27.95 13.10 21.04
CA SER A 380 -27.60 13.48 22.42
C SER A 380 -26.10 13.31 22.66
N ASP A 381 -25.48 14.35 23.19
CA ASP A 381 -24.05 14.38 23.58
C ASP A 381 -23.67 13.23 24.53
N THR A 382 -24.62 12.77 25.35
CA THR A 382 -24.42 11.65 26.28
C THR A 382 -24.25 10.29 25.61
N LEU A 383 -24.61 10.17 24.32
CA LEU A 383 -24.41 8.94 23.55
C LEU A 383 -22.99 8.80 22.98
N PHE A 384 -22.20 9.87 23.03
CA PHE A 384 -20.82 9.84 22.55
C PHE A 384 -19.84 9.47 23.64
N ASP A 385 -19.05 8.44 23.37
CA ASP A 385 -17.91 8.10 24.21
C ASP A 385 -16.76 9.09 23.95
N LYS A 386 -16.60 10.06 24.85
CA LYS A 386 -15.57 11.10 24.79
C LYS A 386 -14.23 10.67 25.38
N ASN A 387 -14.13 9.42 25.85
CA ASN A 387 -12.90 8.91 26.45
C ASN A 387 -11.83 8.69 25.38
N PHE A 388 -10.62 9.10 25.72
CA PHE A 388 -9.47 8.89 24.85
C PHE A 388 -9.00 7.43 24.97
N MET A 389 -9.00 6.71 23.86
CA MET A 389 -8.41 5.39 23.74
C MET A 389 -6.96 5.53 23.29
N GLN A 390 -6.04 4.90 23.98
CA GLN A 390 -4.63 4.94 23.65
C GLN A 390 -4.05 3.53 23.54
N GLY A 391 -3.06 3.37 22.69
CA GLY A 391 -2.45 2.08 22.41
C GLY A 391 -0.96 2.17 22.16
N PHE A 392 -0.26 1.12 22.54
CA PHE A 392 1.14 0.89 22.20
C PHE A 392 1.25 -0.37 21.37
N ARG A 393 2.12 -0.34 20.36
CA ARG A 393 2.47 -1.51 19.56
C ARG A 393 3.97 -1.66 19.46
N ALA A 394 4.43 -2.89 19.44
CA ALA A 394 5.82 -3.22 19.17
C ALA A 394 5.86 -4.48 18.32
N ASN A 395 6.66 -4.47 17.26
CA ASN A 395 6.87 -5.59 16.37
C ASN A 395 8.36 -5.73 16.08
N ALA A 396 8.82 -6.97 15.99
CA ALA A 396 10.16 -7.29 15.54
C ALA A 396 10.11 -8.45 14.53
N THR A 397 10.96 -8.37 13.51
CA THR A 397 11.14 -9.43 12.53
C THR A 397 12.61 -9.74 12.37
N VAL A 398 12.95 -11.00 12.55
CA VAL A 398 14.29 -11.55 12.34
C VAL A 398 14.30 -12.36 11.04
N ARG A 399 15.21 -12.03 10.14
CA ARG A 399 15.45 -12.76 8.90
C ARG A 399 16.66 -13.68 9.10
N LEU A 400 16.43 -14.97 8.99
CA LEU A 400 17.43 -16.01 9.14
C LEU A 400 17.90 -16.51 7.76
N PRO A 401 19.04 -17.22 7.68
CA PRO A 401 19.41 -17.97 6.49
C PRO A 401 18.28 -18.90 6.02
N TYR A 402 18.40 -19.40 4.80
CA TYR A 402 17.40 -20.30 4.18
C TYR A 402 16.01 -19.69 4.00
N PHE A 403 15.93 -18.34 3.80
CA PHE A 403 14.68 -17.61 3.57
C PHE A 403 13.65 -17.73 4.69
N ILE A 404 14.11 -17.97 5.91
CA ILE A 404 13.26 -18.03 7.09
C ILE A 404 13.10 -16.63 7.69
N SER A 405 11.88 -16.25 8.01
CA SER A 405 11.58 -15.05 8.80
C SER A 405 10.75 -15.43 10.03
N ILE A 406 11.12 -14.87 11.17
CA ILE A 406 10.41 -15.01 12.43
C ILE A 406 9.97 -13.62 12.85
N SER A 407 8.66 -13.43 13.08
CA SER A 407 8.12 -12.16 13.55
C SER A 407 7.37 -12.35 14.86
N GLY A 408 7.44 -11.35 15.71
CA GLY A 408 6.65 -11.29 16.94
C GLY A 408 6.15 -9.88 17.16
N GLY A 409 4.95 -9.76 17.70
CA GLY A 409 4.30 -8.49 17.94
C GLY A 409 3.47 -8.46 19.22
N MET A 410 3.29 -7.25 19.73
CA MET A 410 2.33 -6.97 20.81
C MET A 410 1.60 -5.66 20.55
N VAL A 411 0.32 -5.65 20.89
CA VAL A 411 -0.51 -4.44 20.93
C VAL A 411 -1.16 -4.38 22.30
N TYR A 412 -1.08 -3.22 22.93
CA TYR A 412 -1.75 -2.91 24.18
C TYR A 412 -2.64 -1.69 23.99
N ARG A 413 -3.90 -1.76 24.38
CA ARG A 413 -4.85 -0.63 24.32
C ARG A 413 -5.61 -0.48 25.61
N THR A 414 -5.76 0.77 26.03
CA THR A 414 -6.52 1.14 27.21
C THR A 414 -7.44 2.32 26.91
N LYS A 415 -8.61 2.31 27.53
CA LYS A 415 -9.58 3.41 27.48
C LYS A 415 -10.27 3.51 28.84
N LYS A 416 -10.41 4.74 29.35
CA LYS A 416 -11.12 4.99 30.60
C LYS A 416 -12.58 4.51 30.47
N GLY A 417 -13.03 3.71 31.42
CA GLY A 417 -14.39 3.15 31.45
C GLY A 417 -14.52 1.75 30.89
N ASP A 418 -13.51 1.23 30.19
CA ASP A 418 -13.51 -0.17 29.79
C ASP A 418 -13.33 -1.09 31.00
N ALA A 419 -13.96 -2.26 30.99
CA ALA A 419 -13.87 -3.24 32.06
C ALA A 419 -12.44 -3.79 32.24
N ARG A 420 -11.65 -3.80 31.19
CA ARG A 420 -10.23 -4.18 31.17
C ARG A 420 -9.54 -3.68 29.91
N ASP A 421 -8.22 -3.66 29.94
CA ASP A 421 -7.40 -3.32 28.79
C ASP A 421 -7.42 -4.42 27.72
N ALA A 422 -7.33 -4.01 26.45
CA ALA A 422 -7.18 -4.94 25.34
C ALA A 422 -5.69 -5.21 25.05
N LYS A 423 -5.34 -6.49 24.84
CA LYS A 423 -3.98 -6.94 24.55
C LYS A 423 -4.00 -7.95 23.41
N THR A 424 -3.06 -7.81 22.49
CA THR A 424 -2.85 -8.82 21.46
C THR A 424 -1.37 -9.17 21.44
N PHE A 425 -1.07 -10.46 21.39
CA PHE A 425 0.27 -11.00 21.20
C PHE A 425 0.24 -11.88 19.98
N ASP A 426 1.15 -11.66 19.05
CA ASP A 426 1.25 -12.48 17.87
C ASP A 426 2.69 -12.93 17.60
N GLY A 427 2.81 -14.08 16.95
CA GLY A 427 4.06 -14.62 16.48
C GLY A 427 3.85 -15.34 15.15
N SER A 428 4.83 -15.28 14.27
CA SER A 428 4.80 -15.99 13.00
C SER A 428 6.17 -16.50 12.58
N VAL A 429 6.17 -17.63 11.89
CA VAL A 429 7.32 -18.16 11.19
C VAL A 429 6.93 -18.37 9.74
N ARG A 430 7.75 -17.88 8.83
CA ARG A 430 7.58 -18.06 7.39
C ARG A 430 8.88 -18.49 6.75
N MET A 431 8.82 -19.50 5.91
CA MET A 431 9.88 -19.91 4.99
C MET A 431 9.42 -19.60 3.57
N SER A 432 10.10 -18.66 2.88
CA SER A 432 9.65 -18.19 1.56
C SER A 432 10.07 -19.10 0.41
N ASP A 433 11.02 -20.00 0.65
CA ASP A 433 11.46 -21.00 -0.32
C ASP A 433 11.84 -22.29 0.43
N VAL A 434 10.95 -23.27 0.45
CA VAL A 434 11.17 -24.55 1.11
C VAL A 434 12.12 -25.39 0.27
N LEU A 435 13.37 -25.51 0.70
CA LEU A 435 14.40 -26.35 0.07
C LEU A 435 14.59 -26.13 -1.44
N GLY A 436 14.42 -24.90 -1.94
CA GLY A 436 14.60 -24.57 -3.35
C GLY A 436 13.41 -24.95 -4.25
N THR A 437 12.24 -25.22 -3.67
CA THR A 437 11.02 -25.60 -4.43
C THR A 437 10.19 -24.41 -4.86
N GLU A 438 10.57 -23.18 -4.49
CA GLU A 438 9.81 -21.95 -4.69
C GLU A 438 8.44 -21.96 -3.98
N ILE A 439 8.25 -22.85 -3.00
CA ILE A 439 7.07 -22.92 -2.16
C ILE A 439 7.31 -22.10 -0.91
N GLY A 440 6.43 -21.12 -0.66
CA GLY A 440 6.36 -20.40 0.60
C GLY A 440 5.41 -21.09 1.57
N ILE A 441 5.82 -21.23 2.83
CA ILE A 441 4.97 -21.76 3.93
C ILE A 441 5.04 -20.80 5.09
N GLY A 442 3.89 -20.47 5.68
CA GLY A 442 3.77 -19.60 6.83
C GLY A 442 2.84 -20.17 7.90
N VAL A 443 3.20 -19.93 9.15
CA VAL A 443 2.34 -20.19 10.30
C VAL A 443 2.34 -18.96 11.19
N ARG A 444 1.15 -18.53 11.61
CA ARG A 444 0.96 -17.45 12.56
C ARG A 444 0.03 -17.88 13.69
N TYR A 445 0.36 -17.46 14.89
CA TYR A 445 -0.50 -17.55 16.06
C TYR A 445 -0.71 -16.17 16.65
N ALA A 446 -1.94 -15.84 17.04
CA ALA A 446 -2.23 -14.64 17.82
C ALA A 446 -3.16 -14.95 18.99
N LYS A 447 -2.83 -14.41 20.16
CA LYS A 447 -3.70 -14.38 21.33
C LYS A 447 -4.27 -12.99 21.49
N ILE A 448 -5.60 -12.90 21.57
CA ILE A 448 -6.37 -11.66 21.67
C ILE A 448 -7.07 -11.65 23.01
N VAL A 449 -6.78 -10.67 23.82
CA VAL A 449 -7.49 -10.36 25.07
C VAL A 449 -8.20 -9.03 24.82
N GLY A 450 -9.47 -9.09 24.48
CA GLY A 450 -10.28 -7.90 24.18
C GLY A 450 -11.06 -7.42 25.40
N VAL A 451 -11.67 -6.24 25.30
CA VAL A 451 -12.50 -5.69 26.40
C VAL A 451 -13.67 -6.63 26.72
N TYR A 452 -14.28 -7.22 25.70
CA TYR A 452 -15.50 -8.04 25.81
C TYR A 452 -15.32 -9.50 25.40
N SER A 453 -14.16 -9.86 24.84
CA SER A 453 -13.91 -11.22 24.36
C SER A 453 -12.44 -11.61 24.49
N ASP A 454 -12.20 -12.89 24.68
CA ASP A 454 -10.88 -13.52 24.59
C ASP A 454 -10.86 -14.48 23.39
N GLY A 455 -9.75 -14.50 22.65
CA GLY A 455 -9.65 -15.36 21.48
C GLY A 455 -8.23 -15.78 21.14
N ASN A 456 -8.17 -16.78 20.26
CA ASN A 456 -6.92 -17.24 19.65
C ASN A 456 -7.15 -17.37 18.15
N ASN A 457 -6.16 -16.96 17.37
CA ASN A 457 -6.16 -17.14 15.92
C ASN A 457 -4.93 -17.96 15.53
N VAL A 458 -5.13 -18.96 14.70
CA VAL A 458 -4.07 -19.73 14.05
C VAL A 458 -4.26 -19.63 12.55
N THR A 459 -3.23 -19.17 11.85
CA THR A 459 -3.23 -19.09 10.39
C THR A 459 -2.13 -19.99 9.85
N PHE A 460 -2.46 -20.77 8.84
CA PHE A 460 -1.53 -21.51 8.02
C PHE A 460 -1.66 -21.06 6.57
N ASP A 461 -0.55 -20.74 5.92
CA ASP A 461 -0.54 -20.35 4.52
C ASP A 461 0.55 -21.10 3.73
N ILE A 462 0.23 -21.38 2.47
CA ILE A 462 1.15 -21.93 1.48
C ILE A 462 0.94 -21.20 0.17
N ASP A 463 2.02 -20.79 -0.48
CA ASP A 463 1.97 -20.13 -1.77
C ASP A 463 3.10 -20.63 -2.68
N ARG A 464 2.86 -20.50 -3.99
CA ARG A 464 3.86 -20.75 -5.02
C ARG A 464 3.63 -19.87 -6.23
N THR A 465 4.73 -19.42 -6.85
CA THR A 465 4.69 -18.72 -8.13
C THR A 465 5.27 -19.61 -9.22
N PHE A 466 4.45 -19.90 -10.23
CA PHE A 466 4.81 -20.69 -11.40
C PHE A 466 5.12 -19.77 -12.58
N PHE A 467 6.17 -20.07 -13.33
CA PHE A 467 6.52 -19.35 -14.58
C PHE A 467 6.60 -17.82 -14.41
N TYR A 468 6.88 -17.33 -13.18
CA TYR A 468 6.92 -15.89 -12.83
C TYR A 468 5.64 -15.11 -13.14
N SER A 469 4.58 -15.79 -13.55
CA SER A 469 3.33 -15.17 -14.01
C SER A 469 2.08 -15.67 -13.30
N LEU A 470 2.11 -16.88 -12.74
CA LEU A 470 0.99 -17.51 -12.06
C LEU A 470 1.31 -17.72 -10.58
N THR A 471 0.73 -16.91 -9.72
CA THR A 471 0.84 -17.06 -8.26
C THR A 471 -0.40 -17.73 -7.71
N THR A 472 -0.23 -18.81 -6.98
CA THR A 472 -1.30 -19.51 -6.27
C THR A 472 -1.06 -19.44 -4.78
N SER A 473 -2.11 -19.35 -3.99
CA SER A 473 -2.02 -19.46 -2.54
C SER A 473 -3.21 -20.21 -1.95
N LEU A 474 -2.94 -20.93 -0.86
CA LEU A 474 -3.93 -21.54 0.01
C LEU A 474 -3.69 -21.04 1.42
N ARG A 475 -4.76 -20.66 2.09
CA ARG A 475 -4.71 -20.19 3.47
C ARG A 475 -5.84 -20.82 4.26
N TYR A 476 -5.52 -21.21 5.47
CA TYR A 476 -6.48 -21.68 6.45
C TYR A 476 -6.34 -20.86 7.73
N ASP A 477 -7.45 -20.30 8.19
CA ASP A 477 -7.54 -19.54 9.44
C ASP A 477 -8.51 -20.27 10.38
N TYR A 478 -8.04 -20.52 11.59
CA TYR A 478 -8.85 -20.97 12.72
C TYR A 478 -8.90 -19.87 13.77
N TYR A 479 -10.09 -19.36 14.03
CA TYR A 479 -10.31 -18.36 15.04
C TYR A 479 -11.28 -18.87 16.09
N SER A 480 -10.84 -18.97 17.35
CA SER A 480 -11.69 -19.32 18.50
C SER A 480 -11.77 -18.15 19.45
N TYR A 481 -12.96 -17.84 19.93
CA TYR A 481 -13.16 -16.76 20.89
C TYR A 481 -14.30 -17.03 21.85
N ARG A 482 -14.20 -16.45 23.04
CA ARG A 482 -15.22 -16.47 24.09
C ARG A 482 -15.76 -15.07 24.29
N ILE A 483 -17.09 -14.90 24.24
CA ILE A 483 -17.75 -13.65 24.64
C ILE A 483 -17.95 -13.70 26.16
N LEU A 484 -17.32 -12.76 26.86
CA LEU A 484 -17.25 -12.78 28.33
C LEU A 484 -18.61 -12.59 29.00
N SER A 485 -19.45 -11.69 28.48
CA SER A 485 -20.78 -11.43 29.02
C SER A 485 -21.74 -12.61 28.87
N LEU A 486 -21.57 -13.42 27.83
CA LEU A 486 -22.42 -14.56 27.53
C LEU A 486 -21.82 -15.89 28.00
N GLN A 487 -20.53 -15.91 28.38
CA GLN A 487 -19.75 -17.13 28.69
C GLN A 487 -19.85 -18.18 27.56
N GLN A 488 -19.89 -17.72 26.31
CA GLN A 488 -20.14 -18.55 25.14
C GLN A 488 -18.90 -18.63 24.27
N ASP A 489 -18.53 -19.86 23.87
CA ASP A 489 -17.40 -20.14 22.99
C ASP A 489 -17.87 -20.27 21.54
N TYR A 490 -17.12 -19.62 20.65
CA TYR A 490 -17.30 -19.63 19.21
C TYR A 490 -16.03 -20.09 18.52
N ALA A 491 -16.18 -20.71 17.38
CA ALA A 491 -15.07 -21.09 16.51
C ALA A 491 -15.45 -20.88 15.06
N THR A 492 -14.59 -20.22 14.33
CA THR A 492 -14.74 -19.95 12.90
C THR A 492 -13.57 -20.56 12.17
N HIS A 493 -13.86 -21.31 11.11
CA HIS A 493 -12.88 -21.88 10.20
C HIS A 493 -13.01 -21.18 8.86
N THR A 494 -11.94 -20.62 8.35
CA THR A 494 -11.91 -19.98 7.03
C THR A 494 -10.85 -20.65 6.17
N ALA A 495 -11.22 -21.11 5.00
CA ALA A 495 -10.30 -21.63 3.99
C ALA A 495 -10.35 -20.73 2.76
N THR A 496 -9.22 -20.19 2.34
CA THR A 496 -9.08 -19.30 1.19
C THR A 496 -8.15 -19.91 0.16
N ALA A 497 -8.56 -19.90 -1.10
CA ALA A 497 -7.71 -20.21 -2.23
C ALA A 497 -7.64 -19.02 -3.18
N SER A 498 -6.48 -18.67 -3.67
CA SER A 498 -6.32 -17.60 -4.65
C SER A 498 -5.39 -17.97 -5.78
N VAL A 499 -5.68 -17.41 -6.95
CA VAL A 499 -4.89 -17.54 -8.17
C VAL A 499 -4.77 -16.16 -8.81
N ASN A 500 -3.54 -15.72 -9.04
CA ASN A 500 -3.25 -14.48 -9.76
C ASN A 500 -2.40 -14.82 -10.98
N TYR A 501 -2.89 -14.47 -12.15
CA TYR A 501 -2.23 -14.79 -13.41
C TYR A 501 -1.95 -13.53 -14.23
N ARG A 502 -0.68 -13.27 -14.47
CA ARG A 502 -0.23 -12.25 -15.42
C ARG A 502 -0.11 -12.88 -16.80
N ILE A 503 -1.19 -12.79 -17.58
CA ILE A 503 -1.29 -13.41 -18.92
C ILE A 503 -0.26 -12.80 -19.86
N SER A 504 -0.07 -11.48 -19.77
CA SER A 504 0.94 -10.74 -20.54
C SER A 504 1.38 -9.49 -19.76
N ARG A 505 2.19 -8.62 -20.35
CA ARG A 505 2.53 -7.31 -19.74
C ARG A 505 1.29 -6.45 -19.47
N MET A 506 0.30 -6.53 -20.35
CA MET A 506 -0.93 -5.75 -20.27
C MET A 506 -2.07 -6.51 -19.58
N PHE A 507 -2.25 -7.81 -19.86
CA PHE A 507 -3.40 -8.59 -19.41
C PHE A 507 -3.13 -9.35 -18.13
N TYR A 508 -4.08 -9.32 -17.19
CA TYR A 508 -4.03 -10.10 -15.96
C TYR A 508 -5.43 -10.62 -15.59
N ALA A 509 -5.45 -11.69 -14.83
CA ALA A 509 -6.63 -12.25 -14.22
C ALA A 509 -6.34 -12.63 -12.77
N SER A 510 -7.34 -12.52 -11.89
CA SER A 510 -7.27 -13.01 -10.51
C SER A 510 -8.57 -13.69 -10.14
N LEU A 511 -8.47 -14.74 -9.33
CA LEU A 511 -9.59 -15.45 -8.74
C LEU A 511 -9.25 -15.74 -7.29
N SER A 512 -10.17 -15.45 -6.38
CA SER A 512 -10.10 -15.83 -4.98
C SER A 512 -11.43 -16.42 -4.55
N ALA A 513 -11.38 -17.52 -3.81
CA ALA A 513 -12.56 -18.13 -3.21
C ALA A 513 -12.25 -18.43 -1.75
N ASP A 514 -13.18 -18.10 -0.87
CA ASP A 514 -13.11 -18.44 0.54
C ASP A 514 -14.41 -19.07 1.04
N GLY A 515 -14.24 -20.06 1.91
CA GLY A 515 -15.32 -20.72 2.62
C GLY A 515 -15.19 -20.46 4.11
N VAL A 516 -16.27 -20.01 4.74
CA VAL A 516 -16.35 -19.76 6.18
C VAL A 516 -17.33 -20.76 6.78
N ILE A 517 -16.88 -21.49 7.79
CA ILE A 517 -17.68 -22.40 8.59
C ILE A 517 -17.72 -21.86 10.01
N ASP A 518 -18.89 -21.48 10.44
CA ASP A 518 -19.14 -20.93 11.77
C ASP A 518 -20.40 -21.58 12.36
N LYS A 519 -20.53 -21.57 13.70
CA LYS A 519 -21.75 -22.08 14.35
C LYS A 519 -23.01 -21.32 14.00
N THR A 520 -22.87 -20.06 13.59
CA THR A 520 -23.99 -19.15 13.36
C THR A 520 -24.39 -19.10 11.88
N MET A 521 -23.43 -19.17 10.96
CA MET A 521 -23.69 -19.06 9.53
C MET A 521 -22.53 -19.57 8.69
N ASN A 522 -22.81 -20.50 7.80
CA ASN A 522 -21.86 -20.91 6.77
C ASN A 522 -21.98 -20.02 5.53
N SER A 523 -20.84 -19.64 4.97
CA SER A 523 -20.82 -18.84 3.74
C SER A 523 -19.64 -19.20 2.84
N ALA A 524 -19.82 -18.93 1.54
CA ALA A 524 -18.74 -18.98 0.56
C ALA A 524 -18.70 -17.65 -0.20
N ARG A 525 -17.50 -17.12 -0.41
CA ARG A 525 -17.29 -15.90 -1.17
C ARG A 525 -16.36 -16.17 -2.35
N VAL A 526 -16.64 -15.53 -3.45
CA VAL A 526 -15.81 -15.60 -4.66
C VAL A 526 -15.56 -14.18 -5.13
N PHE A 527 -14.29 -13.90 -5.43
CA PHE A 527 -13.87 -12.69 -6.11
C PHE A 527 -13.13 -13.07 -7.38
N ALA A 528 -13.50 -12.47 -8.50
CA ALA A 528 -12.80 -12.62 -9.77
C ALA A 528 -12.53 -11.24 -10.38
N GLU A 529 -11.39 -11.10 -11.04
CA GLU A 529 -11.04 -9.90 -11.80
C GLU A 529 -10.31 -10.29 -13.07
N ILE A 530 -10.68 -9.64 -14.17
CA ILE A 530 -9.91 -9.65 -15.41
C ILE A 530 -9.69 -8.21 -15.84
N GLY A 531 -8.47 -7.87 -16.26
CA GLY A 531 -8.16 -6.49 -16.58
C GLY A 531 -6.98 -6.32 -17.52
N VAL A 532 -6.89 -5.09 -18.00
CA VAL A 532 -5.82 -4.59 -18.86
C VAL A 532 -5.14 -3.42 -18.16
N ARG A 533 -3.81 -3.40 -18.19
CA ARG A 533 -2.96 -2.27 -17.78
C ARG A 533 -2.24 -1.73 -19.02
N PHE A 534 -2.11 -0.45 -19.11
CA PHE A 534 -1.42 0.24 -20.22
C PHE A 534 -0.65 1.46 -19.73
#